data_f9414d2c33e2fff10515fbeeb3579d4d
#
_entry.id   f9414d2c33e2fff10515fbeeb3579d4d
#
_cell.length_a   1.000
_cell.length_b   1.000
_cell.length_c   1.000
_cell.angle_alpha   90.00
_cell.angle_beta   90.00
_cell.angle_gamma   90.00
#
_symmetry.space_group_name_H-M   'P 1'
#
loop_
_entity.id
_entity.type
_entity.pdbx_description
1 polymer ?
#
loop_
_entity_poly.entity_id
_entity_poly.type
_entity_poly.pdbx_seq_one_letter_code
_entity_poly.pdbx_strand_id
1 'polypeptide(L)'
;RPHGSRAVAIVALPTTRRIHRLIALASAVVLASSACTGLLWAYSPYLYLDDGYMRKKAPIAGPRPTEAVVTAQEAMAATRQAGYRGQIQTVTLRSDFGRLLWEIQTRAGEDSQPFLMDAISAEKLSPLTPEQAAVIAGQYVRGQPPVEKVVFEERFLGRSDRARPAPAYRVSFRQAKHPEIVIHRDTGALLADEDTARRIHFFIANLHQLNYFGFKKTLTAVAGVPLLLLVVTGVFMWIRPRLRRARLHSKGAVAPG
;
A
#
# COMPACT_ATOMS: atom_id res chain seq x y z
N ARG A 1 60.15 11.96 -42.50
CA ARG A 1 58.64 12.09 -42.53
C ARG A 1 58.20 12.34 -41.13
N PRO A 2 57.60 13.50 -40.79
CA PRO A 2 57.06 13.76 -39.47
C PRO A 2 55.71 13.04 -39.31
N HIS A 3 55.59 12.23 -38.27
CA HIS A 3 54.33 11.66 -37.85
C HIS A 3 53.43 12.76 -37.32
N GLY A 4 52.41 13.07 -38.06
CA GLY A 4 51.36 14.00 -37.68
C GLY A 4 50.61 13.46 -36.46
N SER A 5 50.87 14.06 -35.32
CA SER A 5 50.06 13.92 -34.10
C SER A 5 48.64 14.44 -34.39
N ARG A 6 47.71 13.52 -34.67
CA ARG A 6 46.29 13.83 -34.72
C ARG A 6 45.87 14.37 -33.34
N ALA A 7 45.75 15.67 -33.23
CA ALA A 7 45.05 16.31 -32.14
C ALA A 7 43.60 15.82 -32.20
N VAL A 8 43.25 14.95 -31.25
CA VAL A 8 41.85 14.60 -31.02
C VAL A 8 41.16 15.91 -30.63
N ALA A 9 40.42 16.45 -31.54
CA ALA A 9 39.63 17.64 -31.34
C ALA A 9 38.69 17.38 -30.18
N ILE A 10 38.93 18.04 -29.06
CA ILE A 10 38.13 17.92 -27.86
C ILE A 10 36.81 18.59 -28.13
N VAL A 11 35.83 17.79 -28.51
CA VAL A 11 34.45 18.20 -28.70
C VAL A 11 33.97 18.98 -27.49
N ALA A 12 33.84 20.24 -27.70
CA ALA A 12 32.92 21.24 -27.21
C ALA A 12 32.49 21.16 -25.73
N LEU A 13 33.19 21.83 -24.84
CA LEU A 13 32.76 22.30 -23.55
C LEU A 13 31.35 22.94 -23.51
N PRO A 14 30.88 23.70 -24.54
CA PRO A 14 29.53 24.25 -24.56
C PRO A 14 28.45 23.19 -24.63
N THR A 15 28.69 22.06 -25.30
CA THR A 15 27.71 20.97 -25.43
C THR A 15 27.54 20.24 -24.08
N THR A 16 28.61 19.90 -23.40
CA THR A 16 28.55 19.24 -22.08
C THR A 16 27.82 20.09 -21.05
N ARG A 17 28.07 21.41 -21.03
CA ARG A 17 27.37 22.35 -20.13
C ARG A 17 25.88 22.48 -20.45
N ARG A 18 25.50 22.49 -21.72
CA ARG A 18 24.09 22.54 -22.13
C ARG A 18 23.35 21.26 -21.72
N ILE A 19 23.95 20.11 -22.01
CA ILE A 19 23.38 18.81 -21.62
C ILE A 19 23.22 18.73 -20.09
N HIS A 20 24.27 19.09 -19.34
CA HIS A 20 24.22 19.13 -17.88
C HIS A 20 23.08 20.03 -17.37
N ARG A 21 22.91 21.23 -17.92
CA ARG A 21 21.83 22.16 -17.54
C ARG A 21 20.43 21.58 -17.83
N LEU A 22 20.23 20.94 -18.99
CA LEU A 22 18.95 20.33 -19.35
C LEU A 22 18.61 19.17 -18.41
N ILE A 23 19.58 18.29 -18.13
CA ILE A 23 19.40 17.19 -17.18
C ILE A 23 19.15 17.76 -15.77
N ALA A 24 19.86 18.81 -15.37
CA ALA A 24 19.67 19.46 -14.08
C ALA A 24 18.26 20.03 -13.93
N LEU A 25 17.75 20.70 -14.95
CA LEU A 25 16.40 21.27 -14.95
C LEU A 25 15.34 20.18 -14.86
N ALA A 26 15.44 19.15 -15.69
CA ALA A 26 14.51 18.02 -15.65
C ALA A 26 14.54 17.30 -14.29
N SER A 27 15.74 17.06 -13.74
CA SER A 27 15.90 16.41 -12.44
C SER A 27 15.44 17.29 -11.28
N ALA A 28 15.57 18.61 -11.37
CA ALA A 28 15.13 19.54 -10.34
C ALA A 28 13.62 19.47 -10.09
N VAL A 29 12.82 19.29 -11.15
CA VAL A 29 11.36 19.12 -11.04
C VAL A 29 11.02 17.84 -10.26
N VAL A 30 11.68 16.73 -10.58
CA VAL A 30 11.48 15.45 -9.90
C VAL A 30 11.91 15.54 -8.44
N LEU A 31 13.07 16.15 -8.16
CA LEU A 31 13.59 16.34 -6.80
C LEU A 31 12.69 17.26 -5.97
N ALA A 32 12.24 18.37 -6.53
CA ALA A 32 11.35 19.30 -5.84
C ALA A 32 10.00 18.61 -5.52
N SER A 33 9.43 17.90 -6.48
CA SER A 33 8.21 17.12 -6.26
C SER A 33 8.40 16.07 -5.17
N SER A 34 9.50 15.31 -5.22
CA SER A 34 9.80 14.28 -4.20
C SER A 34 10.05 14.89 -2.83
N ALA A 35 10.76 16.02 -2.74
CA ALA A 35 10.98 16.72 -1.48
C ALA A 35 9.68 17.25 -0.87
N CYS A 36 8.85 17.93 -1.66
CA CYS A 36 7.56 18.43 -1.21
C CYS A 36 6.63 17.31 -0.74
N THR A 37 6.52 16.23 -1.53
CA THR A 37 5.66 15.09 -1.17
C THR A 37 6.24 14.30 0.00
N GLY A 38 7.56 14.22 0.15
CA GLY A 38 8.21 13.61 1.31
C GLY A 38 7.95 14.37 2.60
N LEU A 39 8.00 15.71 2.57
CA LEU A 39 7.63 16.55 3.70
C LEU A 39 6.14 16.36 4.07
N LEU A 40 5.25 16.43 3.09
CA LEU A 40 3.83 16.19 3.32
C LEU A 40 3.57 14.80 3.89
N TRP A 41 4.28 13.79 3.42
CA TRP A 41 4.17 12.43 3.94
C TRP A 41 4.70 12.31 5.37
N ALA A 42 5.87 12.89 5.67
CA ALA A 42 6.48 12.85 7.00
C ALA A 42 5.61 13.57 8.05
N TYR A 43 4.96 14.66 7.67
CA TYR A 43 4.07 15.43 8.57
C TYR A 43 2.60 15.03 8.48
N SER A 44 2.25 14.06 7.66
CA SER A 44 0.87 13.60 7.47
C SER A 44 0.14 13.22 8.77
N PRO A 45 0.77 12.56 9.76
CA PRO A 45 0.09 12.26 11.03
C PRO A 45 -0.40 13.52 11.76
N TYR A 46 0.32 14.63 11.63
CA TYR A 46 -0.02 15.89 12.29
C TYR A 46 -0.98 16.76 11.48
N LEU A 47 -0.98 16.62 10.15
CA LEU A 47 -1.76 17.48 9.27
C LEU A 47 -3.17 16.94 8.98
N TYR A 48 -3.32 15.63 8.78
CA TYR A 48 -4.60 15.08 8.32
C TYR A 48 -4.87 13.62 8.73
N LEU A 49 -3.88 12.86 9.24
CA LEU A 49 -4.10 11.52 9.75
C LEU A 49 -4.51 11.60 11.23
N ASP A 50 -5.79 11.79 11.46
CA ASP A 50 -6.38 11.64 12.78
C ASP A 50 -7.24 10.37 12.78
N ASP A 51 -6.75 9.31 13.43
CA ASP A 51 -7.46 8.04 13.57
C ASP A 51 -8.52 8.08 14.68
N GLY A 52 -8.84 9.30 15.19
CA GLY A 52 -9.73 9.48 16.32
C GLY A 52 -11.13 8.90 16.15
N TYR A 53 -11.61 8.77 14.91
CA TYR A 53 -12.93 8.21 14.59
C TYR A 53 -12.91 6.69 14.41
N MET A 54 -11.74 6.09 14.18
CA MET A 54 -11.61 4.64 14.12
C MET A 54 -11.46 4.06 15.53
N ARG A 55 -12.26 3.07 15.83
CA ARG A 55 -12.03 2.26 17.02
C ARG A 55 -10.79 1.41 16.79
N LYS A 56 -9.82 1.43 17.72
CA LYS A 56 -8.69 0.49 17.62
C LYS A 56 -9.24 -0.92 17.42
N LYS A 57 -8.59 -1.73 16.61
CA LYS A 57 -8.94 -3.11 16.25
C LYS A 57 -8.95 -4.10 17.44
N ALA A 58 -9.44 -3.68 18.59
CA ALA A 58 -9.67 -4.61 19.66
C ALA A 58 -10.90 -5.44 19.29
N PRO A 59 -10.81 -6.76 19.29
CA PRO A 59 -11.98 -7.61 19.12
C PRO A 59 -13.03 -7.18 20.15
N ILE A 60 -14.27 -7.01 19.68
CA ILE A 60 -15.36 -6.72 20.61
C ILE A 60 -15.57 -7.98 21.41
N ALA A 61 -15.37 -7.88 22.71
CA ALA A 61 -15.57 -9.01 23.61
C ALA A 61 -17.00 -9.55 23.41
N GLY A 62 -17.10 -10.78 22.98
CA GLY A 62 -18.34 -11.52 22.89
C GLY A 62 -18.48 -12.50 24.06
N PRO A 63 -19.48 -13.37 24.01
CA PRO A 63 -19.68 -14.44 25.00
C PRO A 63 -18.43 -15.31 25.15
N ARG A 64 -18.29 -15.94 26.32
CA ARG A 64 -17.16 -16.84 26.59
C ARG A 64 -17.31 -18.15 25.81
N PRO A 65 -16.23 -18.83 25.43
CA PRO A 65 -16.29 -20.14 24.74
C PRO A 65 -17.11 -21.19 25.50
N THR A 66 -17.18 -21.10 26.82
CA THR A 66 -17.98 -21.99 27.68
C THR A 66 -19.50 -21.80 27.54
N GLU A 67 -19.92 -20.72 26.89
CA GLU A 67 -21.33 -20.41 26.64
C GLU A 67 -21.84 -20.99 25.29
N ALA A 68 -20.98 -21.68 24.54
CA ALA A 68 -21.38 -22.36 23.30
C ALA A 68 -22.44 -23.45 23.61
N VAL A 69 -23.58 -23.31 22.96
CA VAL A 69 -24.68 -24.30 23.00
C VAL A 69 -24.50 -25.31 21.87
N VAL A 70 -24.10 -24.82 20.69
CA VAL A 70 -23.86 -25.64 19.51
C VAL A 70 -22.50 -26.31 19.59
N THR A 71 -22.46 -27.62 19.44
CA THR A 71 -21.21 -28.39 19.41
C THR A 71 -20.48 -28.25 18.08
N ALA A 72 -19.19 -28.54 18.04
CA ALA A 72 -18.40 -28.57 16.81
C ALA A 72 -18.96 -29.58 15.78
N GLN A 73 -19.52 -30.70 16.26
CA GLN A 73 -20.13 -31.73 15.39
C GLN A 73 -21.39 -31.22 14.73
N GLU A 74 -22.25 -30.53 15.46
CA GLU A 74 -23.47 -29.92 14.91
C GLU A 74 -23.12 -28.82 13.91
N ALA A 75 -22.11 -28.00 14.21
CA ALA A 75 -21.64 -26.97 13.30
C ALA A 75 -21.08 -27.56 11.99
N MET A 76 -20.32 -28.66 12.06
CA MET A 76 -19.86 -29.39 10.87
C MET A 76 -21.02 -30.01 10.09
N ALA A 77 -22.02 -30.56 10.77
CA ALA A 77 -23.19 -31.09 10.13
C ALA A 77 -24.00 -30.01 9.39
N ALA A 78 -24.22 -28.86 10.05
CA ALA A 78 -24.86 -27.69 9.46
C ALA A 78 -24.12 -27.16 8.22
N THR A 79 -22.79 -27.17 8.23
CA THR A 79 -21.97 -26.80 7.07
C THR A 79 -22.25 -27.69 5.87
N ARG A 80 -22.35 -28.99 6.07
CA ARG A 80 -22.65 -29.95 5.01
C ARG A 80 -24.09 -29.78 4.51
N GLN A 81 -25.06 -29.60 5.40
CA GLN A 81 -26.45 -29.32 5.06
C GLN A 81 -26.64 -28.04 4.27
N ALA A 82 -25.80 -27.02 4.57
CA ALA A 82 -25.77 -25.76 3.82
C ALA A 82 -25.16 -25.86 2.42
N GLY A 83 -24.78 -27.08 1.99
CA GLY A 83 -24.26 -27.33 0.64
C GLY A 83 -22.79 -27.09 0.45
N TYR A 84 -22.02 -26.77 1.52
CA TYR A 84 -20.58 -26.65 1.44
C TYR A 84 -19.97 -28.04 1.20
N ARG A 85 -19.37 -28.20 0.03
CA ARG A 85 -18.74 -29.46 -0.40
C ARG A 85 -17.22 -29.35 -0.18
N GLY A 86 -16.61 -30.48 0.16
CA GLY A 86 -15.16 -30.55 0.34
C GLY A 86 -14.75 -31.02 1.72
N GLN A 87 -13.45 -31.11 1.91
CA GLN A 87 -12.87 -31.56 3.17
C GLN A 87 -12.86 -30.39 4.16
N ILE A 88 -13.35 -30.62 5.38
CA ILE A 88 -13.22 -29.67 6.47
C ILE A 88 -11.75 -29.62 6.87
N GLN A 89 -11.14 -28.43 6.80
CA GLN A 89 -9.74 -28.19 7.12
C GLN A 89 -9.57 -27.76 8.57
N THR A 90 -10.39 -26.77 8.99
CA THR A 90 -10.35 -26.25 10.34
C THR A 90 -11.75 -25.98 10.87
N VAL A 91 -11.92 -26.16 12.17
CA VAL A 91 -13.10 -25.79 12.94
C VAL A 91 -12.63 -24.96 14.12
N THR A 92 -13.00 -23.71 14.16
CA THR A 92 -12.53 -22.75 15.16
C THR A 92 -13.71 -22.09 15.85
N LEU A 93 -13.72 -22.12 17.18
CA LEU A 93 -14.64 -21.32 17.98
C LEU A 93 -13.96 -19.99 18.31
N ARG A 94 -14.57 -18.87 17.89
CA ARG A 94 -14.04 -17.54 18.18
C ARG A 94 -15.13 -16.61 18.69
N SER A 95 -14.75 -15.72 19.59
CA SER A 95 -15.59 -14.62 20.00
C SER A 95 -15.27 -13.40 19.16
N ASP A 96 -16.23 -12.94 18.38
CA ASP A 96 -16.08 -11.78 17.49
C ASP A 96 -17.44 -11.11 17.23
N PHE A 97 -17.45 -9.82 16.92
CA PHE A 97 -18.67 -9.04 16.66
C PHE A 97 -19.71 -9.06 17.79
N GLY A 98 -19.27 -9.28 19.03
CA GLY A 98 -20.17 -9.48 20.17
C GLY A 98 -20.91 -10.81 20.18
N ARG A 99 -20.54 -11.75 19.30
CA ARG A 99 -21.11 -13.11 19.16
C ARG A 99 -20.04 -14.18 19.40
N LEU A 100 -20.48 -15.37 19.70
CA LEU A 100 -19.65 -16.56 19.73
C LEU A 100 -19.89 -17.33 18.44
N LEU A 101 -18.84 -17.56 17.65
CA LEU A 101 -18.94 -18.01 16.27
C LEU A 101 -18.16 -19.31 16.04
N TRP A 102 -18.78 -20.28 15.43
CA TRP A 102 -18.11 -21.36 14.74
C TRP A 102 -17.67 -20.88 13.34
N GLU A 103 -16.36 -20.85 13.11
CA GLU A 103 -15.78 -20.66 11.77
C GLU A 103 -15.25 -21.99 11.28
N ILE A 104 -15.81 -22.47 10.16
CA ILE A 104 -15.47 -23.74 9.54
C ILE A 104 -14.92 -23.46 8.16
N GLN A 105 -13.67 -23.86 7.94
CA GLN A 105 -13.01 -23.74 6.63
C GLN A 105 -13.16 -25.07 5.90
N THR A 106 -13.80 -25.03 4.74
CA THR A 106 -13.89 -26.17 3.83
C THR A 106 -13.01 -25.95 2.62
N ARG A 107 -12.43 -27.02 2.07
CA ARG A 107 -11.60 -26.97 0.88
C ARG A 107 -12.15 -27.92 -0.19
N ALA A 108 -12.45 -27.36 -1.35
CA ALA A 108 -12.87 -28.09 -2.54
C ALA A 108 -11.86 -27.75 -3.68
N GLY A 109 -10.88 -28.64 -3.90
CA GLY A 109 -9.78 -28.36 -4.82
C GLY A 109 -8.86 -27.25 -4.30
N GLU A 110 -8.69 -26.18 -5.08
CA GLU A 110 -7.93 -25.00 -4.68
C GLU A 110 -8.76 -23.95 -3.93
N ASP A 111 -10.08 -24.05 -3.98
CA ASP A 111 -10.98 -23.08 -3.36
C ASP A 111 -11.21 -23.43 -1.88
N SER A 112 -11.01 -22.43 -1.04
CA SER A 112 -11.35 -22.47 0.38
C SER A 112 -12.62 -21.67 0.60
N GLN A 113 -13.64 -22.30 1.18
CA GLN A 113 -14.92 -21.66 1.46
C GLN A 113 -15.15 -21.62 2.97
N PRO A 114 -15.18 -20.44 3.57
CA PRO A 114 -15.51 -20.28 4.98
C PRO A 114 -17.02 -20.36 5.21
N PHE A 115 -17.40 -20.98 6.32
CA PHE A 115 -18.75 -21.01 6.83
C PHE A 115 -18.77 -20.48 8.23
N LEU A 116 -19.67 -19.53 8.52
CA LEU A 116 -19.89 -18.98 9.85
C LEU A 116 -21.27 -19.38 10.37
N MET A 117 -21.27 -19.74 11.67
CA MET A 117 -22.50 -20.02 12.41
C MET A 117 -22.37 -19.48 13.83
N ASP A 118 -23.45 -18.89 14.33
CA ASP A 118 -23.55 -18.48 15.71
C ASP A 118 -23.58 -19.72 16.63
N ALA A 119 -22.66 -19.78 17.57
CA ALA A 119 -22.48 -20.94 18.45
C ALA A 119 -23.53 -21.02 19.58
N ILE A 120 -24.36 -20.01 19.74
CA ILE A 120 -25.43 -19.96 20.74
C ILE A 120 -26.79 -20.19 20.06
N SER A 121 -27.08 -19.44 19.01
CA SER A 121 -28.39 -19.45 18.35
C SER A 121 -28.52 -20.48 17.21
N ALA A 122 -27.41 -21.08 16.79
CA ALA A 122 -27.31 -21.92 15.59
C ALA A 122 -27.65 -21.17 14.26
N GLU A 123 -27.71 -19.84 14.31
CA GLU A 123 -27.97 -19.03 13.11
C GLU A 123 -26.82 -19.17 12.11
N LYS A 124 -27.15 -19.50 10.86
CA LYS A 124 -26.18 -19.46 9.76
C LYS A 124 -25.92 -18.01 9.37
N LEU A 125 -24.65 -17.61 9.38
CA LEU A 125 -24.23 -16.24 9.08
C LEU A 125 -23.53 -16.09 7.71
N SER A 126 -23.02 -17.17 7.13
CA SER A 126 -22.39 -17.10 5.80
C SER A 126 -23.33 -17.50 4.69
N PRO A 127 -23.39 -16.74 3.57
CA PRO A 127 -22.82 -15.41 3.43
C PRO A 127 -23.57 -14.38 4.26
N LEU A 128 -22.86 -13.35 4.75
CA LEU A 128 -23.47 -12.23 5.47
C LEU A 128 -24.46 -11.49 4.57
N THR A 129 -25.51 -10.95 5.17
CA THR A 129 -26.38 -9.97 4.50
C THR A 129 -25.76 -8.57 4.54
N PRO A 130 -26.18 -7.63 3.67
CA PRO A 130 -25.74 -6.24 3.73
C PRO A 130 -25.98 -5.60 5.11
N GLU A 131 -27.09 -5.93 5.75
CA GLU A 131 -27.47 -5.41 7.08
C GLU A 131 -26.52 -5.95 8.16
N GLN A 132 -26.20 -7.24 8.13
CA GLN A 132 -25.24 -7.85 9.03
C GLN A 132 -23.82 -7.25 8.85
N ALA A 133 -23.40 -7.05 7.59
CA ALA A 133 -22.13 -6.40 7.28
C ALA A 133 -22.10 -4.94 7.79
N ALA A 134 -23.21 -4.20 7.68
CA ALA A 134 -23.33 -2.85 8.20
C ALA A 134 -23.22 -2.80 9.73
N VAL A 135 -23.86 -3.73 10.44
CA VAL A 135 -23.74 -3.85 11.91
C VAL A 135 -22.30 -4.16 12.33
N ILE A 136 -21.65 -5.11 11.65
CA ILE A 136 -20.26 -5.46 11.92
C ILE A 136 -19.34 -4.26 11.65
N ALA A 137 -19.50 -3.59 10.49
CA ALA A 137 -18.70 -2.44 10.12
C ALA A 137 -18.85 -1.27 11.11
N GLY A 138 -20.07 -1.03 11.61
CA GLY A 138 -20.36 -0.01 12.61
C GLY A 138 -19.58 -0.17 13.91
N GLN A 139 -19.17 -1.37 14.24
CA GLN A 139 -18.37 -1.64 15.44
C GLN A 139 -16.93 -1.11 15.34
N TYR A 140 -16.43 -0.91 14.12
CA TYR A 140 -15.11 -0.36 13.88
C TYR A 140 -15.06 1.17 13.86
N VAL A 141 -16.23 1.84 13.85
CA VAL A 141 -16.30 3.31 13.81
C VAL A 141 -16.80 3.83 15.15
N ARG A 142 -16.10 4.82 15.71
CA ARG A 142 -16.51 5.45 16.98
C ARG A 142 -17.84 6.17 16.84
N GLY A 143 -18.67 6.03 17.87
CA GLY A 143 -19.99 6.69 17.89
C GLY A 143 -21.04 6.01 17.01
N GLN A 144 -20.69 4.93 16.30
CA GLN A 144 -21.59 4.17 15.44
C GLN A 144 -22.47 5.11 14.57
N PRO A 145 -21.86 5.93 13.71
CA PRO A 145 -22.62 6.88 12.90
C PRO A 145 -23.57 6.15 11.95
N PRO A 146 -24.59 6.83 11.45
CA PRO A 146 -25.53 6.22 10.53
C PRO A 146 -24.82 5.76 9.26
N VAL A 147 -25.20 4.58 8.79
CA VAL A 147 -24.74 4.02 7.53
C VAL A 147 -25.32 4.86 6.39
N GLU A 148 -24.47 5.28 5.49
CA GLU A 148 -24.87 6.03 4.30
C GLU A 148 -25.15 5.08 3.13
N LYS A 149 -24.27 4.10 2.93
CA LYS A 149 -24.35 3.18 1.80
C LYS A 149 -23.66 1.85 2.13
N VAL A 150 -24.24 0.75 1.61
CA VAL A 150 -23.60 -0.57 1.58
C VAL A 150 -23.51 -1.01 0.11
N VAL A 151 -22.30 -1.37 -0.32
CA VAL A 151 -22.04 -1.83 -1.70
C VAL A 151 -21.40 -3.20 -1.66
N PHE A 152 -21.94 -4.13 -2.40
CA PHE A 152 -21.30 -5.43 -2.60
C PHE A 152 -20.24 -5.34 -3.70
N GLU A 153 -19.04 -5.84 -3.41
CA GLU A 153 -17.93 -5.98 -4.35
C GLU A 153 -17.59 -7.46 -4.48
N GLU A 154 -17.83 -8.03 -5.65
CA GLU A 154 -17.56 -9.46 -5.89
C GLU A 154 -16.06 -9.78 -5.80
N ARG A 155 -15.20 -8.83 -6.16
CA ARG A 155 -13.75 -9.01 -6.23
C ARG A 155 -13.03 -7.82 -5.61
N PHE A 156 -13.14 -7.66 -4.31
CA PHE A 156 -12.33 -6.67 -3.60
C PHE A 156 -10.86 -7.11 -3.57
N LEU A 157 -9.98 -6.25 -4.06
CA LEU A 157 -8.53 -6.40 -3.96
C LEU A 157 -8.06 -5.61 -2.75
N GLY A 158 -7.62 -6.31 -1.72
CA GLY A 158 -6.94 -5.67 -0.60
C GLY A 158 -5.68 -4.93 -1.05
N ARG A 159 -5.17 -4.02 -0.20
CA ARG A 159 -3.99 -3.20 -0.51
C ARG A 159 -2.66 -3.95 -0.58
N SER A 160 -2.62 -5.19 -0.16
CA SER A 160 -1.42 -6.02 -0.24
C SER A 160 -1.25 -6.56 -1.66
N ASP A 161 -0.05 -6.46 -2.22
CA ASP A 161 0.31 -7.06 -3.51
C ASP A 161 0.08 -8.59 -3.56
N ARG A 162 -0.13 -9.20 -2.40
CA ARG A 162 -0.40 -10.63 -2.22
C ARG A 162 -1.85 -10.93 -1.88
N ALA A 163 -2.70 -9.90 -1.76
CA ALA A 163 -4.11 -10.10 -1.43
C ALA A 163 -4.81 -10.81 -2.59
N ARG A 164 -5.50 -11.89 -2.27
CA ARG A 164 -6.40 -12.55 -3.23
C ARG A 164 -7.70 -11.77 -3.31
N PRO A 165 -8.31 -11.66 -4.51
CA PRO A 165 -9.63 -11.08 -4.63
C PRO A 165 -10.62 -11.83 -3.74
N ALA A 166 -11.44 -11.09 -3.00
CA ALA A 166 -12.42 -11.66 -2.10
C ALA A 166 -13.76 -10.92 -2.23
N PRO A 167 -14.90 -11.63 -2.09
CA PRO A 167 -16.20 -10.99 -2.04
C PRO A 167 -16.33 -10.19 -0.74
N ALA A 168 -16.75 -8.95 -0.86
CA ALA A 168 -16.78 -8.03 0.29
C ALA A 168 -17.95 -7.05 0.23
N TYR A 169 -18.31 -6.52 1.39
CA TYR A 169 -19.20 -5.38 1.52
C TYR A 169 -18.39 -4.15 1.91
N ARG A 170 -18.53 -3.08 1.13
CA ARG A 170 -18.04 -1.75 1.47
C ARG A 170 -19.16 -0.97 2.13
N VAL A 171 -18.96 -0.59 3.37
CA VAL A 171 -19.92 0.16 4.18
C VAL A 171 -19.38 1.55 4.40
N SER A 172 -20.09 2.56 3.88
CA SER A 172 -19.78 3.98 4.05
C SER A 172 -20.64 4.59 5.15
N PHE A 173 -20.08 5.50 5.94
CA PHE A 173 -20.76 6.14 7.06
C PHE A 173 -20.88 7.63 6.87
N ARG A 174 -22.01 8.19 7.31
CA ARG A 174 -22.29 9.63 7.30
C ARG A 174 -21.61 10.30 8.47
N GLN A 175 -20.32 10.56 8.33
CA GLN A 175 -19.47 11.22 9.32
C GLN A 175 -18.41 12.07 8.61
N ALA A 176 -17.82 13.04 9.35
CA ALA A 176 -16.66 13.77 8.86
C ALA A 176 -15.56 12.79 8.41
N LYS A 177 -14.87 13.12 7.29
CA LYS A 177 -13.86 12.27 6.63
C LYS A 177 -14.40 11.02 5.93
N HIS A 178 -15.74 10.81 5.89
CA HIS A 178 -16.41 9.73 5.17
C HIS A 178 -15.72 8.36 5.36
N PRO A 179 -15.72 7.80 6.58
CA PRO A 179 -15.10 6.53 6.82
C PRO A 179 -15.81 5.40 6.07
N GLU A 180 -15.01 4.50 5.51
CA GLU A 180 -15.47 3.31 4.81
C GLU A 180 -14.81 2.09 5.42
N ILE A 181 -15.61 1.08 5.71
CA ILE A 181 -15.16 -0.20 6.25
C ILE A 181 -15.48 -1.29 5.25
N VAL A 182 -14.50 -2.11 4.93
CA VAL A 182 -14.67 -3.23 4.00
C VAL A 182 -14.63 -4.53 4.79
N ILE A 183 -15.75 -5.26 4.72
CA ILE A 183 -15.97 -6.51 5.45
C ILE A 183 -16.05 -7.68 4.47
N HIS A 184 -15.33 -8.74 4.73
CA HIS A 184 -15.41 -9.97 3.93
C HIS A 184 -16.81 -10.58 4.05
N ARG A 185 -17.46 -10.87 2.92
CA ARG A 185 -18.85 -11.37 2.87
C ARG A 185 -19.07 -12.67 3.67
N ASP A 186 -18.11 -13.59 3.62
CA ASP A 186 -18.36 -14.93 4.18
C ASP A 186 -17.79 -15.11 5.59
N THR A 187 -16.80 -14.27 6.00
CA THR A 187 -16.16 -14.38 7.32
C THR A 187 -16.42 -13.22 8.27
N GLY A 188 -16.95 -12.10 7.76
CA GLY A 188 -17.08 -10.88 8.54
C GLY A 188 -15.74 -10.22 8.88
N ALA A 189 -14.63 -10.73 8.36
CA ALA A 189 -13.31 -10.18 8.66
C ALA A 189 -13.14 -8.77 8.06
N LEU A 190 -12.49 -7.89 8.80
CA LEU A 190 -12.12 -6.57 8.33
C LEU A 190 -11.02 -6.69 7.28
N LEU A 191 -11.33 -6.33 6.03
CA LEU A 191 -10.38 -6.35 4.91
C LEU A 191 -9.67 -5.03 4.74
N ALA A 192 -10.39 -3.91 4.92
CA ALA A 192 -9.83 -2.58 4.81
C ALA A 192 -10.65 -1.58 5.64
N ASP A 193 -9.97 -0.54 6.05
CA ASP A 193 -10.52 0.66 6.66
C ASP A 193 -9.98 1.86 5.89
N GLU A 194 -10.87 2.72 5.39
CA GLU A 194 -10.54 3.87 4.56
C GLU A 194 -11.28 5.12 5.00
N ASP A 195 -10.66 6.26 4.79
CA ASP A 195 -11.29 7.56 4.90
C ASP A 195 -10.66 8.54 3.91
N THR A 196 -11.20 9.74 3.83
CA THR A 196 -10.68 10.79 2.95
C THR A 196 -9.21 11.13 3.27
N ALA A 197 -8.85 11.18 4.55
CA ALA A 197 -7.47 11.50 4.95
C ALA A 197 -6.48 10.40 4.55
N ARG A 198 -6.84 9.14 4.75
CA ARG A 198 -6.02 8.01 4.29
C ARG A 198 -5.90 7.95 2.78
N ARG A 199 -6.95 8.26 2.03
CA ARG A 199 -6.87 8.35 0.56
C ARG A 199 -5.87 9.42 0.12
N ILE A 200 -5.92 10.61 0.73
CA ILE A 200 -4.95 11.68 0.49
C ILE A 200 -3.52 11.21 0.85
N HIS A 201 -3.35 10.58 2.01
CA HIS A 201 -2.05 10.06 2.43
C HIS A 201 -1.48 9.05 1.42
N PHE A 202 -2.28 8.09 0.96
CA PHE A 202 -1.83 7.11 -0.04
C PHE A 202 -1.54 7.75 -1.40
N PHE A 203 -2.33 8.75 -1.80
CA PHE A 203 -2.04 9.51 -3.00
C PHE A 203 -0.66 10.19 -2.91
N ILE A 204 -0.38 10.87 -1.80
CA ILE A 204 0.91 11.53 -1.56
C ILE A 204 2.05 10.51 -1.48
N ALA A 205 1.84 9.39 -0.78
CA ALA A 205 2.84 8.32 -0.68
C ALA A 205 3.15 7.71 -2.06
N ASN A 206 2.14 7.46 -2.88
CA ASN A 206 2.34 6.97 -4.24
C ASN A 206 3.07 8.00 -5.12
N LEU A 207 2.76 9.29 -4.96
CA LEU A 207 3.45 10.38 -5.65
C LEU A 207 4.92 10.45 -5.22
N HIS A 208 5.19 10.38 -3.93
CA HIS A 208 6.55 10.39 -3.39
C HIS A 208 7.37 9.18 -3.86
N GLN A 209 6.75 8.01 -3.89
CA GLN A 209 7.40 6.76 -4.30
C GLN A 209 7.44 6.55 -5.81
N LEU A 210 6.91 7.49 -6.61
CA LEU A 210 6.75 7.36 -8.07
C LEU A 210 6.01 6.07 -8.47
N ASN A 211 5.07 5.62 -7.64
CA ASN A 211 4.33 4.38 -7.84
C ASN A 211 3.02 4.61 -8.61
N TYR A 212 3.11 5.25 -9.78
CA TYR A 212 1.97 5.43 -10.65
C TYR A 212 1.87 4.30 -11.66
N PHE A 213 0.64 3.85 -11.92
CA PHE A 213 0.31 2.86 -12.95
C PHE A 213 1.08 1.52 -12.83
N GLY A 214 1.53 1.14 -11.63
CA GLY A 214 2.28 -0.10 -11.44
C GLY A 214 3.73 -0.08 -11.96
N PHE A 215 4.21 1.05 -12.48
CA PHE A 215 5.56 1.21 -13.05
C PHE A 215 6.62 1.70 -12.04
N LYS A 216 6.43 1.45 -10.75
CA LYS A 216 7.34 1.92 -9.69
C LYS A 216 8.82 1.72 -10.02
N LYS A 217 9.23 0.53 -10.43
CA LYS A 217 10.63 0.23 -10.73
C LYS A 217 11.15 1.03 -11.91
N THR A 218 10.36 1.15 -12.96
CA THR A 218 10.72 1.88 -14.19
C THR A 218 10.81 3.37 -13.93
N LEU A 219 9.84 3.97 -13.25
CA LEU A 219 9.84 5.41 -12.93
C LEU A 219 10.99 5.78 -12.00
N THR A 220 11.29 4.95 -10.99
CA THR A 220 12.43 5.17 -10.11
C THR A 220 13.75 5.10 -10.87
N ALA A 221 13.92 4.16 -11.81
CA ALA A 221 15.10 4.07 -12.65
C ALA A 221 15.22 5.29 -13.60
N VAL A 222 14.11 5.69 -14.23
CA VAL A 222 14.07 6.87 -15.12
C VAL A 222 14.42 8.15 -14.37
N ALA A 223 14.05 8.27 -13.10
CA ALA A 223 14.43 9.42 -12.26
C ALA A 223 15.88 9.30 -11.75
N GLY A 224 16.34 8.10 -11.40
CA GLY A 224 17.67 7.87 -10.82
C GLY A 224 18.82 8.03 -11.80
N VAL A 225 18.63 7.58 -13.06
CA VAL A 225 19.67 7.66 -14.08
C VAL A 225 20.08 9.12 -14.39
N PRO A 226 19.18 10.07 -14.64
CA PRO A 226 19.53 11.46 -14.82
C PRO A 226 20.27 12.07 -13.63
N LEU A 227 19.87 11.71 -12.40
CA LEU A 227 20.56 12.18 -11.19
C LEU A 227 21.98 11.66 -11.11
N LEU A 228 22.22 10.38 -11.40
CA LEU A 228 23.56 9.82 -11.48
C LEU A 228 24.42 10.53 -12.53
N LEU A 229 23.87 10.77 -13.71
CA LEU A 229 24.55 11.51 -14.79
C LEU A 229 24.88 12.95 -14.36
N LEU A 230 24.01 13.61 -13.61
CA LEU A 230 24.30 14.93 -13.04
C LEU A 230 25.49 14.89 -12.09
N VAL A 231 25.54 13.93 -11.18
CA VAL A 231 26.66 13.78 -10.26
C VAL A 231 27.96 13.55 -11.02
N VAL A 232 27.96 12.59 -11.95
CA VAL A 232 29.14 12.23 -12.76
C VAL A 232 29.64 13.45 -13.59
N THR A 233 28.73 14.11 -14.29
CA THR A 233 29.10 15.28 -15.12
C THR A 233 29.52 16.48 -14.27
N GLY A 234 28.90 16.67 -13.11
CA GLY A 234 29.27 17.72 -12.15
C GLY A 234 30.67 17.51 -11.60
N VAL A 235 30.99 16.31 -11.13
CA VAL A 235 32.31 15.92 -10.65
C VAL A 235 33.36 16.07 -11.77
N PHE A 236 33.06 15.61 -12.97
CA PHE A 236 33.94 15.76 -14.11
C PHE A 236 34.24 17.25 -14.43
N MET A 237 33.24 18.11 -14.45
CA MET A 237 33.43 19.55 -14.68
C MET A 237 34.22 20.23 -13.55
N TRP A 238 34.15 19.73 -12.30
CA TRP A 238 34.90 20.25 -11.16
C TRP A 238 36.38 19.81 -11.16
N ILE A 239 36.66 18.54 -11.52
CA ILE A 239 38.01 17.98 -11.51
C ILE A 239 38.85 18.49 -12.69
N ARG A 240 38.28 18.58 -13.89
CA ARG A 240 38.99 18.89 -15.13
C ARG A 240 39.79 20.21 -15.10
N PRO A 241 39.30 21.34 -14.58
CA PRO A 241 40.07 22.56 -14.50
C PRO A 241 41.27 22.45 -13.56
N ARG A 242 41.12 21.69 -12.45
CA ARG A 242 42.18 21.47 -11.46
C ARG A 242 43.33 20.65 -12.05
N LEU A 243 43.01 19.58 -12.76
CA LEU A 243 44.05 18.78 -13.46
C LEU A 243 44.78 19.58 -14.53
N ARG A 244 44.06 20.49 -15.23
CA ARG A 244 44.72 21.38 -16.20
C ARG A 244 45.68 22.35 -15.52
N ARG A 245 45.32 22.97 -14.42
CA ARG A 245 46.18 23.87 -13.67
C ARG A 245 47.42 23.14 -13.12
N ALA A 246 47.25 21.95 -12.56
CA ALA A 246 48.35 21.15 -12.07
C ALA A 246 49.38 20.80 -13.19
N ARG A 247 48.89 20.45 -14.38
CA ARG A 247 49.74 20.16 -15.56
C ARG A 247 50.47 21.41 -16.07
N LEU A 248 49.89 22.56 -15.99
CA LEU A 248 50.57 23.83 -16.39
C LEU A 248 51.66 24.21 -15.42
N HIS A 249 51.42 24.00 -14.11
CA HIS A 249 52.46 24.27 -13.10
C HIS A 249 53.63 23.27 -13.19
N SER A 250 53.40 22.01 -13.46
CA SER A 250 54.48 21.04 -13.63
C SER A 250 55.34 21.30 -14.89
N LYS A 251 54.78 21.87 -15.95
CA LYS A 251 55.54 22.23 -17.15
C LYS A 251 56.34 23.54 -17.03
N GLY A 252 55.88 24.46 -16.15
CA GLY A 252 56.59 25.70 -15.89
C GLY A 252 57.76 25.56 -14.91
N ALA A 253 57.83 24.45 -14.15
CA ALA A 253 58.89 24.19 -13.19
C ALA A 253 60.16 23.54 -13.81
N VAL A 254 60.13 23.19 -15.11
CA VAL A 254 61.28 22.67 -15.85
C VAL A 254 61.75 23.75 -16.84
N ALA A 255 62.29 24.85 -16.30
CA ALA A 255 63.15 25.76 -17.07
C ALA A 255 64.57 25.48 -16.64
N PRO A 256 65.49 25.00 -17.52
CA PRO A 256 66.87 24.81 -17.16
C PRO A 256 67.57 26.18 -17.11
N GLY A 257 68.43 26.32 -16.12
CA GLY A 257 69.50 27.30 -16.13
C GLY A 257 70.60 26.92 -17.14
#